data_a681c18d23b840694b4e1b1751007171
#
_entry.id   a681c18d23b840694b4e1b1751007171
#
_cell.length_a   1.000
_cell.length_b   1.000
_cell.length_c   1.000
_cell.angle_alpha   90.00
_cell.angle_beta   90.00
_cell.angle_gamma   90.00
#
_symmetry.space_group_name_H-M   'P 1'
#
loop_
_entity.id
_entity.type
_entity.pdbx_description
1 polymer ?
#
loop_
_entity_poly.entity_id
_entity_poly.type
_entity_poly.pdbx_seq_one_letter_code
_entity_poly.pdbx_strand_id
1 'polypeptide(L)'
;MPTNAILETKFSLPGQTNFYRGKVRDVYTLADKMIVVASDRISAFDHILPRPIPYKGQVLNQIAAHFLEATRDIVPNWLISVPDPNVSVGYVCEPIKLEMVI
;
A
#
# COMPACT_ATOMS: atom_id res chain seq x y z
N MET A 1 7.37 24.93 -0.49
CA MET A 1 8.06 24.29 0.64
C MET A 1 8.19 22.80 0.39
N PRO A 2 9.39 22.29 0.42
CA PRO A 2 9.55 20.86 0.25
C PRO A 2 8.88 20.13 1.41
N THR A 3 8.15 19.09 1.09
CA THR A 3 7.55 18.23 2.08
C THR A 3 8.13 16.83 1.91
N ASN A 4 8.28 16.11 3.00
CA ASN A 4 8.67 14.72 2.97
C ASN A 4 7.43 13.81 2.81
N ALA A 5 6.30 14.41 2.43
CA ALA A 5 5.06 13.70 2.28
C ALA A 5 4.85 13.25 0.84
N ILE A 6 4.36 12.04 0.67
CA ILE A 6 4.02 11.47 -0.62
C ILE A 6 2.50 11.61 -0.80
N LEU A 7 2.09 12.47 -1.73
CA LEU A 7 0.68 12.66 -2.03
C LEU A 7 0.18 11.60 -3.01
N GLU A 8 0.91 11.36 -4.08
CA GLU A 8 0.58 10.35 -5.09
C GLU A 8 1.83 9.90 -5.84
N THR A 9 1.75 8.77 -6.52
CA THR A 9 2.81 8.26 -7.34
C THR A 9 2.35 8.09 -8.79
N LYS A 10 3.30 8.18 -9.73
CA LYS A 10 3.03 7.97 -11.15
C LYS A 10 4.21 7.21 -11.74
N PHE A 11 4.24 5.90 -11.53
CA PHE A 11 5.29 5.06 -12.07
C PHE A 11 4.81 4.32 -13.30
N SER A 12 5.73 4.08 -14.23
CA SER A 12 5.52 3.17 -15.34
C SER A 12 6.53 2.04 -15.18
N LEU A 13 6.06 0.88 -14.73
CA LEU A 13 6.93 -0.23 -14.37
C LEU A 13 6.99 -1.26 -15.49
N PRO A 14 8.15 -1.90 -15.72
CA PRO A 14 8.23 -2.99 -16.69
C PRO A 14 7.29 -4.14 -16.33
N GLY A 15 6.49 -4.59 -17.30
CA GLY A 15 5.54 -5.67 -17.08
C GLY A 15 4.25 -5.24 -16.38
N GLN A 16 4.05 -3.96 -16.15
CA GLN A 16 2.84 -3.47 -15.51
C GLN A 16 1.62 -3.69 -16.41
N THR A 17 0.59 -4.34 -15.87
CA THR A 17 -0.65 -4.62 -16.59
C THR A 17 -1.80 -3.72 -16.17
N ASN A 18 -1.75 -3.15 -14.96
CA ASN A 18 -2.84 -2.32 -14.45
C ASN A 18 -2.32 -1.37 -13.36
N PHE A 19 -3.10 -0.34 -13.10
CA PHE A 19 -2.86 0.62 -12.03
C PHE A 19 -4.19 0.99 -11.38
N TYR A 20 -4.20 1.02 -10.05
CA TYR A 20 -5.37 1.43 -9.29
C TYR A 20 -4.94 2.44 -8.23
N ARG A 21 -5.62 3.58 -8.18
CA ARG A 21 -5.41 4.57 -7.12
C ARG A 21 -6.57 4.53 -6.15
N GLY A 22 -6.33 4.01 -4.94
CA GLY A 22 -7.30 4.03 -3.87
C GLY A 22 -7.29 5.35 -3.12
N LYS A 23 -8.03 5.41 -2.00
CA LYS A 23 -8.10 6.62 -1.17
C LYS A 23 -6.74 7.01 -0.62
N VAL A 24 -5.94 6.05 -0.19
CA VAL A 24 -4.66 6.30 0.48
C VAL A 24 -3.52 5.46 -0.06
N ARG A 25 -3.77 4.58 -1.04
CA ARG A 25 -2.76 3.70 -1.63
C ARG A 25 -2.80 3.75 -3.14
N ASP A 26 -1.64 3.59 -3.74
CA ASP A 26 -1.49 3.40 -5.18
C ASP A 26 -1.03 1.97 -5.43
N VAL A 27 -1.75 1.24 -6.28
CA VAL A 27 -1.49 -0.18 -6.54
C VAL A 27 -1.11 -0.39 -7.99
N TYR A 28 0.06 -0.98 -8.20
CA TYR A 28 0.56 -1.32 -9.54
C TYR A 28 0.53 -2.84 -9.67
N THR A 29 -0.22 -3.34 -10.65
CA THR A 29 -0.36 -4.78 -10.87
C THR A 29 0.56 -5.22 -11.99
N LEU A 30 1.38 -6.22 -11.71
CA LEU A 30 2.18 -6.95 -12.68
C LEU A 30 1.50 -8.30 -12.94
N ALA A 31 2.13 -9.19 -13.72
CA ALA A 31 1.48 -10.43 -14.15
C ALA A 31 0.89 -11.26 -12.99
N ASP A 32 1.70 -11.55 -11.97
CA ASP A 32 1.30 -12.35 -10.81
C ASP A 32 1.61 -11.66 -9.48
N LYS A 33 2.16 -10.45 -9.54
CA LYS A 33 2.57 -9.68 -8.37
C LYS A 33 1.93 -8.32 -8.40
N MET A 34 1.83 -7.70 -7.22
CA MET A 34 1.40 -6.31 -7.13
C MET A 34 2.33 -5.52 -6.22
N ILE A 35 2.47 -4.24 -6.55
CA ILE A 35 3.27 -3.30 -5.78
C ILE A 35 2.30 -2.30 -5.19
N VAL A 36 2.24 -2.24 -3.87
CA VAL A 36 1.35 -1.36 -3.13
C VAL A 36 2.18 -0.25 -2.52
N VAL A 37 1.88 0.99 -2.88
CA VAL A 37 2.52 2.17 -2.31
C VAL A 37 1.56 2.81 -1.33
N ALA A 38 1.93 2.81 -0.06
CA ALA A 38 1.19 3.52 0.98
C ALA A 38 1.56 4.99 0.91
N SER A 39 0.64 5.82 0.43
CA SER A 39 0.86 7.25 0.33
C SER A 39 0.62 7.93 1.68
N ASP A 40 0.89 9.22 1.73
CA ASP A 40 0.63 10.03 2.92
C ASP A 40 -0.72 10.75 2.84
N ARG A 41 -1.54 10.40 1.85
CA ARG A 41 -2.92 10.89 1.78
C ARG A 41 -3.70 10.42 2.99
N ILE A 42 -4.61 11.25 3.47
CA ILE A 42 -5.52 10.89 4.54
C ILE A 42 -6.96 11.11 4.09
N SER A 43 -7.83 10.18 4.47
CA SER A 43 -9.26 10.24 4.16
C SER A 43 -10.04 10.38 5.45
N ALA A 44 -11.04 11.25 5.44
CA ALA A 44 -12.01 11.40 6.54
C ALA A 44 -13.41 11.42 5.94
N PHE A 45 -14.28 10.54 6.45
CA PHE A 45 -15.66 10.39 5.92
C PHE A 45 -15.66 10.19 4.39
N ASP A 46 -14.72 9.36 3.89
CA ASP A 46 -14.53 9.06 2.47
C ASP A 46 -14.07 10.23 1.59
N HIS A 47 -13.69 11.35 2.19
CA HIS A 47 -13.10 12.47 1.48
C HIS A 47 -11.60 12.51 1.70
N ILE A 48 -10.85 12.61 0.61
CA ILE A 48 -9.40 12.75 0.68
C ILE A 48 -9.10 14.20 1.06
N LEU A 49 -8.36 14.38 2.16
CA LEU A 49 -8.02 15.71 2.63
C LEU A 49 -6.96 16.34 1.71
N PRO A 50 -6.94 17.69 1.61
CA PRO A 50 -6.07 18.37 0.63
C PRO A 50 -4.57 18.30 0.97
N ARG A 51 -4.22 18.01 2.22
CA ARG A 51 -2.83 17.95 2.64
C ARG A 51 -2.47 16.57 3.13
N PRO A 52 -1.35 15.98 2.63
CA PRO A 52 -0.88 14.71 3.16
C PRO A 52 -0.23 14.89 4.52
N ILE A 53 -0.14 13.81 5.27
CA ILE A 53 0.56 13.78 6.55
C ILE A 53 1.92 13.13 6.33
N PRO A 54 3.04 13.84 6.53
CA PRO A 54 4.37 13.29 6.33
C PRO A 54 4.58 12.01 7.14
N TYR A 55 5.20 11.01 6.53
CA TYR A 55 5.55 9.72 7.13
C TYR A 55 4.38 8.81 7.49
N LYS A 56 3.13 9.26 7.25
CA LYS A 56 1.96 8.41 7.54
C LYS A 56 2.03 7.08 6.79
N GLY A 57 2.32 7.12 5.48
CA GLY A 57 2.42 5.93 4.66
C GLY A 57 3.53 5.00 5.12
N GLN A 58 4.70 5.54 5.48
CA GLN A 58 5.81 4.75 5.99
C GLN A 58 5.43 4.01 7.27
N VAL A 59 4.83 4.71 8.21
CA VAL A 59 4.46 4.12 9.51
C VAL A 59 3.44 3.00 9.29
N LEU A 60 2.40 3.27 8.52
CA LEU A 60 1.35 2.26 8.29
C LEU A 60 1.89 1.06 7.53
N ASN A 61 2.70 1.26 6.51
CA ASN A 61 3.26 0.16 5.73
C ASN A 61 4.22 -0.69 6.56
N GLN A 62 5.05 -0.07 7.37
CA GLN A 62 6.00 -0.78 8.22
C GLN A 62 5.30 -1.56 9.32
N ILE A 63 4.25 -0.99 9.93
CA ILE A 63 3.45 -1.70 10.93
C ILE A 63 2.77 -2.92 10.29
N ALA A 64 2.15 -2.73 9.14
CA ALA A 64 1.49 -3.83 8.43
C ALA A 64 2.48 -4.95 8.09
N ALA A 65 3.65 -4.60 7.55
CA ALA A 65 4.67 -5.57 7.22
C ALA A 65 5.18 -6.33 8.44
N HIS A 66 5.38 -5.62 9.55
CA HIS A 66 5.80 -6.23 10.80
C HIS A 66 4.83 -7.32 11.26
N PHE A 67 3.54 -7.02 11.27
CA PHE A 67 2.54 -8.00 11.69
C PHE A 67 2.34 -9.12 10.69
N LEU A 68 2.44 -8.83 9.39
CA LEU A 68 2.37 -9.87 8.38
C LEU A 68 3.53 -10.87 8.53
N GLU A 69 4.72 -10.38 8.81
CA GLU A 69 5.87 -11.26 9.03
C GLU A 69 5.78 -12.02 10.35
N ALA A 70 5.29 -11.37 11.42
CA ALA A 70 5.15 -11.99 12.73
C ALA A 70 4.12 -13.13 12.73
N THR A 71 3.12 -13.07 11.85
CA THR A 71 2.04 -14.06 11.77
C THR A 71 2.19 -15.04 10.62
N ARG A 72 3.29 -14.99 9.87
CA ARG A 72 3.50 -15.81 8.67
C ARG A 72 3.50 -17.29 8.96
N ASP A 73 3.96 -17.70 10.12
CA ASP A 73 3.97 -19.10 10.56
C ASP A 73 2.58 -19.57 11.02
N ILE A 74 1.64 -18.66 11.23
CA ILE A 74 0.26 -18.97 11.61
C ILE A 74 -0.61 -19.10 10.36
N VAL A 75 -0.56 -18.10 9.48
CA VAL A 75 -1.33 -18.07 8.23
C VAL A 75 -0.46 -17.50 7.12
N PRO A 76 -0.38 -18.16 5.95
CA PRO A 76 0.29 -17.57 4.79
C PRO A 76 -0.35 -16.24 4.40
N ASN A 77 0.45 -15.29 3.94
CA ASN A 77 -0.05 -13.99 3.52
C ASN A 77 0.53 -13.58 2.16
N TRP A 78 0.04 -12.46 1.65
CA TRP A 78 0.38 -11.97 0.31
C TRP A 78 1.75 -11.32 0.22
N LEU A 79 2.36 -10.93 1.32
CA LEU A 79 3.58 -10.12 1.31
C LEU A 79 4.80 -10.92 0.88
N ILE A 80 5.55 -10.40 -0.09
CA ILE A 80 6.82 -10.96 -0.53
C ILE A 80 7.98 -10.16 0.07
N SER A 81 7.99 -8.83 -0.12
CA SER A 81 9.09 -7.99 0.34
C SER A 81 8.63 -6.54 0.52
N VAL A 82 9.45 -5.77 1.24
CA VAL A 82 9.25 -4.34 1.46
C VAL A 82 10.53 -3.64 0.99
N PRO A 83 10.64 -3.32 -0.31
CA PRO A 83 11.85 -2.71 -0.83
C PRO A 83 12.06 -1.27 -0.39
N ASP A 84 11.01 -0.62 0.11
CA ASP A 84 11.05 0.77 0.55
C ASP A 84 10.05 0.92 1.71
N PRO A 85 10.26 1.86 2.66
CA PRO A 85 9.32 2.02 3.77
C PRO A 85 7.86 2.24 3.38
N ASN A 86 7.61 2.86 2.23
CA ASN A 86 6.25 3.09 1.72
C ASN A 86 5.75 1.99 0.79
N VAL A 87 6.59 1.03 0.40
CA VAL A 87 6.30 0.14 -0.71
C VAL A 87 6.33 -1.31 -0.25
N SER A 88 5.27 -2.04 -0.55
CA SER A 88 5.18 -3.49 -0.34
C SER A 88 4.96 -4.20 -1.66
N VAL A 89 5.69 -5.29 -1.87
CA VAL A 89 5.53 -6.15 -3.04
C VAL A 89 4.93 -7.47 -2.57
N GLY A 90 3.90 -7.92 -3.27
CA GLY A 90 3.22 -9.15 -2.89
C GLY A 90 2.56 -9.85 -4.06
N TYR A 91 1.91 -10.98 -3.73
CA TYR A 91 1.16 -11.74 -4.71
C TYR A 91 -0.21 -11.12 -4.96
N VAL A 92 -0.71 -11.24 -6.19
CA VAL A 92 -2.09 -10.87 -6.47
C VAL A 92 -2.98 -11.95 -5.88
N CYS A 93 -3.84 -11.56 -4.95
CA CYS A 93 -4.74 -12.47 -4.25
C CYS A 93 -6.18 -12.20 -4.66
N GLU A 94 -7.02 -13.25 -4.58
CA GLU A 94 -8.45 -13.07 -4.74
C GLU A 94 -9.04 -12.62 -3.40
N PRO A 95 -9.63 -11.42 -3.33
CA PRO A 95 -10.12 -10.89 -2.06
C PRO A 95 -11.48 -11.47 -1.69
N ILE A 96 -11.69 -11.63 -0.39
CA ILE A 96 -13.03 -11.78 0.18
C ILE A 96 -13.57 -10.35 0.33
N LYS A 97 -14.63 -10.04 -0.43
CA LYS A 97 -15.14 -8.67 -0.52
C LYS A 97 -15.97 -8.29 0.70
N LEU A 98 -15.37 -8.43 1.88
CA LEU A 98 -15.97 -8.06 3.15
C LEU A 98 -14.94 -7.27 3.94
N GLU A 99 -15.31 -6.11 4.44
CA GLU A 99 -14.48 -5.34 5.34
C GLU A 99 -14.81 -5.76 6.77
N MET A 100 -13.81 -6.31 7.47
CA MET A 100 -13.97 -6.73 8.85
C MET A 100 -13.40 -5.64 9.75
N VAL A 101 -14.28 -4.91 10.40
CA VAL A 101 -13.91 -3.80 11.29
C VAL A 101 -14.07 -4.28 12.73
N ILE A 102 -12.99 -4.17 13.50
CA ILE A 102 -12.97 -4.57 14.91
C ILE A 102 -13.17 -3.34 15.79
#